data_dd0c61b8b9d63c8bf66de179a10817f3
#
_entry.id   dd0c61b8b9d63c8bf66de179a10817f3
#
_cell.length_a   1.000
_cell.length_b   1.000
_cell.length_c   1.000
_cell.angle_alpha   90.00
_cell.angle_beta   90.00
_cell.angle_gamma   90.00
#
_symmetry.space_group_name_H-M   'P 1'
#
loop_
_entity.id
_entity.type
_entity.pdbx_description
1 polymer ?
#
loop_
_entity_poly.entity_id
_entity_poly.type
_entity_poly.pdbx_seq_one_letter_code
_entity_poly.pdbx_strand_id
1 'polypeptide(L)'
;MSKMDVQKIIAPMMKFVNMRGIIALKDGMLAILPLTVVGSLFLIMGQLPFEGLNKSIASVFGANWTEPFMQVYSGTFAIMGLISCFSIAYSYAKNSGVEALPAGVLSVFAFFILLRSSYIPKQGEAIGDAISKVWFGGQGIIGAIIIGLVVGSIYTFFIKRKIVIKMPEQVPQAIAKQFEAMIPAFVIFLSSMIVYILAKSLTNGGTFIEMIYSAIQVPLQGLTGSLYGAIGIAFFISFLWWFGVHGQSVVNGVVTALLLSNLDANKAMLASANLSLENGAHIVTQQFLDSFLILSGSGITFGLVVAMLFAAKSKQYQALGKVAAFPAIFNVNEPVVFGFPIVMNPVMFVPFILVPVLAAVIVYGAIATGFMQPFSGVTLPWSTPAILSGFLVGGWQGVVTQLLVLVISTVVYFPFFKIQDRLACQNEIKQS
;
A
#
# COMPACT_ATOMS: atom_id res chain seq x y z
N MET A 1 7.43 32.18 5.47
CA MET A 1 6.41 31.96 4.43
C MET A 1 5.09 32.54 4.90
N SER A 2 4.45 33.36 4.06
CA SER A 2 3.15 33.92 4.41
C SER A 2 2.07 32.84 4.35
N LYS A 3 0.93 32.99 5.08
CA LYS A 3 -0.23 32.09 4.98
C LYS A 3 -0.69 31.90 3.52
N MET A 4 -0.49 32.90 2.67
CA MET A 4 -0.86 32.94 1.26
C MET A 4 0.05 32.06 0.38
N ASP A 5 1.36 31.94 0.73
CA ASP A 5 2.28 31.07 -0.02
C ASP A 5 2.03 29.59 0.26
N VAL A 6 1.63 29.29 1.49
CA VAL A 6 1.25 27.92 1.92
C VAL A 6 0.00 27.43 1.22
N GLN A 7 -1.03 28.26 1.10
CA GLN A 7 -2.25 27.91 0.36
C GLN A 7 -1.99 27.64 -1.11
N LYS A 8 -1.04 28.35 -1.74
CA LYS A 8 -0.67 28.11 -3.15
C LYS A 8 -0.03 26.75 -3.38
N ILE A 9 0.66 26.18 -2.39
CA ILE A 9 1.28 24.84 -2.46
C ILE A 9 0.24 23.76 -2.11
N ILE A 10 -0.55 23.98 -1.06
CA ILE A 10 -1.53 22.99 -0.58
C ILE A 10 -2.70 22.82 -1.56
N ALA A 11 -3.19 23.90 -2.17
CA ALA A 11 -4.36 23.86 -3.03
C ALA A 11 -4.26 22.86 -4.22
N PRO A 12 -3.16 22.83 -5.01
CA PRO A 12 -3.03 21.85 -6.10
C PRO A 12 -2.90 20.41 -5.58
N MET A 13 -2.26 20.21 -4.42
CA MET A 13 -2.13 18.90 -3.79
C MET A 13 -3.48 18.38 -3.30
N MET A 14 -4.27 19.20 -2.62
CA MET A 14 -5.63 18.87 -2.19
C MET A 14 -6.53 18.59 -3.40
N LYS A 15 -6.37 19.35 -4.50
CA LYS A 15 -7.09 19.08 -5.74
C LYS A 15 -6.76 17.71 -6.32
N PHE A 16 -5.48 17.32 -6.32
CA PHE A 16 -5.02 16.01 -6.78
C PHE A 16 -5.59 14.88 -5.91
N VAL A 17 -5.43 14.97 -4.59
CA VAL A 17 -5.91 13.96 -3.63
C VAL A 17 -7.43 13.77 -3.71
N ASN A 18 -8.17 14.85 -3.96
CA ASN A 18 -9.63 14.84 -4.06
C ASN A 18 -10.13 14.51 -5.48
N MET A 19 -9.26 14.18 -6.43
CA MET A 19 -9.69 13.65 -7.73
C MET A 19 -10.42 12.32 -7.53
N ARG A 20 -11.56 12.15 -8.20
CA ARG A 20 -12.42 10.94 -8.11
C ARG A 20 -11.63 9.65 -8.35
N GLY A 21 -10.73 9.65 -9.31
CA GLY A 21 -9.88 8.49 -9.61
C GLY A 21 -8.91 8.16 -8.47
N ILE A 22 -8.31 9.18 -7.83
CA ILE A 22 -7.39 8.97 -6.70
C ILE A 22 -8.13 8.46 -5.46
N ILE A 23 -9.30 9.02 -5.17
CA ILE A 23 -10.14 8.52 -4.07
C ILE A 23 -10.57 7.08 -4.34
N ALA A 24 -11.02 6.77 -5.55
CA ALA A 24 -11.43 5.41 -5.92
C ALA A 24 -10.27 4.41 -5.86
N LEU A 25 -9.09 4.82 -6.30
CA LEU A 25 -7.86 4.02 -6.19
C LEU A 25 -7.53 3.72 -4.72
N LYS A 26 -7.49 4.76 -3.88
CA LYS A 26 -7.23 4.61 -2.44
C LYS A 26 -8.25 3.68 -1.77
N ASP A 27 -9.54 3.94 -1.96
CA ASP A 27 -10.61 3.16 -1.32
C ASP A 27 -10.64 1.71 -1.84
N GLY A 28 -10.40 1.52 -3.15
CA GLY A 28 -10.31 0.20 -3.77
C GLY A 28 -9.11 -0.62 -3.27
N MET A 29 -7.94 0.02 -3.11
CA MET A 29 -6.75 -0.64 -2.54
C MET A 29 -6.92 -0.97 -1.06
N LEU A 30 -7.60 -0.12 -0.28
CA LEU A 30 -7.91 -0.41 1.12
C LEU A 30 -8.85 -1.62 1.27
N ALA A 31 -9.75 -1.84 0.32
CA ALA A 31 -10.69 -2.97 0.35
C ALA A 31 -10.01 -4.35 0.27
N ILE A 32 -8.79 -4.44 -0.26
CA ILE A 32 -8.03 -5.69 -0.34
C ILE A 32 -7.22 -6.01 0.93
N LEU A 33 -7.05 -5.07 1.86
CA LEU A 33 -6.25 -5.29 3.07
C LEU A 33 -6.66 -6.53 3.88
N PRO A 34 -7.95 -6.81 4.17
CA PRO A 34 -8.33 -8.00 4.91
C PRO A 34 -7.87 -9.28 4.22
N LEU A 35 -7.94 -9.33 2.88
CA LEU A 35 -7.53 -10.51 2.09
C LEU A 35 -6.02 -10.72 2.15
N THR A 36 -5.24 -9.64 2.03
CA THR A 36 -3.78 -9.72 2.06
C THR A 36 -3.26 -10.07 3.46
N VAL A 37 -3.84 -9.48 4.51
CA VAL A 37 -3.47 -9.78 5.90
C VAL A 37 -3.80 -11.25 6.25
N VAL A 38 -5.05 -11.69 6.04
CA VAL A 38 -5.46 -13.06 6.38
C VAL A 38 -4.71 -14.08 5.50
N GLY A 39 -4.61 -13.83 4.20
CA GLY A 39 -3.88 -14.73 3.29
C GLY A 39 -2.40 -14.90 3.66
N SER A 40 -1.75 -13.83 4.16
CA SER A 40 -0.36 -13.90 4.61
C SER A 40 -0.16 -14.73 5.89
N LEU A 41 -1.15 -14.78 6.78
CA LEU A 41 -1.09 -15.66 7.97
C LEU A 41 -1.03 -17.14 7.55
N PHE A 42 -1.82 -17.54 6.56
CA PHE A 42 -1.76 -18.90 6.01
C PHE A 42 -0.43 -19.19 5.32
N LEU A 43 0.17 -18.22 4.62
CA LEU A 43 1.50 -18.38 4.05
C LEU A 43 2.54 -18.68 5.14
N ILE A 44 2.49 -17.96 6.28
CA ILE A 44 3.41 -18.20 7.40
C ILE A 44 3.22 -19.58 8.00
N MET A 45 1.95 -19.98 8.22
CA MET A 45 1.64 -21.32 8.75
C MET A 45 2.14 -22.41 7.83
N GLY A 46 2.13 -22.18 6.50
CA GLY A 46 2.68 -23.13 5.51
C GLY A 46 4.21 -23.05 5.33
N GLN A 47 4.87 -22.00 5.86
CA GLN A 47 6.32 -21.78 5.68
C GLN A 47 6.96 -21.34 7.00
N LEU A 48 6.87 -22.18 8.03
CA LEU A 48 7.46 -21.91 9.33
C LEU A 48 9.00 -21.89 9.22
N PRO A 49 9.69 -20.90 9.83
CA PRO A 49 11.14 -20.76 9.74
C PRO A 49 11.93 -21.73 10.65
N PHE A 50 11.32 -22.86 11.03
CA PHE A 50 11.88 -23.85 11.95
C PHE A 50 11.92 -25.22 11.30
N GLU A 51 13.07 -25.62 10.72
CA GLU A 51 13.22 -26.90 10.02
C GLU A 51 12.86 -28.12 10.88
N GLY A 52 13.24 -28.12 12.16
CA GLY A 52 12.92 -29.21 13.08
C GLY A 52 11.42 -29.36 13.29
N LEU A 53 10.70 -28.27 13.45
CA LEU A 53 9.25 -28.26 13.59
C LEU A 53 8.56 -28.71 12.29
N ASN A 54 9.01 -28.23 11.13
CA ASN A 54 8.49 -28.63 9.83
C ASN A 54 8.65 -30.14 9.59
N LYS A 55 9.82 -30.73 9.94
CA LYS A 55 10.04 -32.18 9.86
C LYS A 55 9.13 -32.95 10.81
N SER A 56 8.92 -32.46 12.02
CA SER A 56 8.01 -33.10 12.99
C SER A 56 6.56 -33.04 12.54
N ILE A 57 6.10 -31.91 12.00
CA ILE A 57 4.74 -31.78 11.44
C ILE A 57 4.60 -32.68 10.21
N ALA A 58 5.58 -32.70 9.30
CA ALA A 58 5.55 -33.56 8.12
C ALA A 58 5.52 -35.06 8.46
N SER A 59 6.13 -35.49 9.57
CA SER A 59 6.09 -36.89 10.03
C SER A 59 4.70 -37.30 10.50
N VAL A 60 3.87 -36.35 10.98
CA VAL A 60 2.51 -36.62 11.49
C VAL A 60 1.46 -36.46 10.38
N PHE A 61 1.56 -35.37 9.60
CA PHE A 61 0.54 -34.97 8.61
C PHE A 61 0.93 -35.28 7.15
N GLY A 62 2.12 -35.82 6.93
CA GLY A 62 2.64 -36.13 5.60
C GLY A 62 3.44 -34.99 4.97
N ALA A 63 4.21 -35.31 3.91
CA ALA A 63 5.09 -34.36 3.25
C ALA A 63 4.40 -33.12 2.67
N ASN A 64 3.12 -33.26 2.28
CA ASN A 64 2.34 -32.20 1.66
C ASN A 64 1.48 -31.40 2.66
N TRP A 65 1.78 -31.44 3.95
CA TRP A 65 1.03 -30.76 5.00
C TRP A 65 0.85 -29.24 4.77
N THR A 66 1.75 -28.61 4.01
CA THR A 66 1.71 -27.16 3.71
C THR A 66 0.72 -26.80 2.60
N GLU A 67 0.32 -27.78 1.76
CA GLU A 67 -0.52 -27.54 0.58
C GLU A 67 -1.86 -26.83 0.90
N PRO A 68 -2.64 -27.20 1.93
CA PRO A 68 -3.87 -26.50 2.26
C PRO A 68 -3.67 -25.03 2.61
N PHE A 69 -2.57 -24.70 3.30
CA PHE A 69 -2.21 -23.31 3.65
C PHE A 69 -1.84 -22.50 2.39
N MET A 70 -1.06 -23.12 1.50
CA MET A 70 -0.68 -22.50 0.23
C MET A 70 -1.89 -22.32 -0.69
N GLN A 71 -2.90 -23.19 -0.61
CA GLN A 71 -4.15 -23.03 -1.35
C GLN A 71 -4.94 -21.80 -0.88
N VAL A 72 -5.02 -21.55 0.43
CA VAL A 72 -5.64 -20.32 0.96
C VAL A 72 -4.89 -19.07 0.51
N TYR A 73 -3.54 -19.06 0.63
CA TYR A 73 -2.71 -17.98 0.11
C TYR A 73 -2.97 -17.75 -1.39
N SER A 74 -3.01 -18.82 -2.17
CA SER A 74 -3.25 -18.79 -3.61
C SER A 74 -4.65 -18.27 -3.97
N GLY A 75 -5.66 -18.51 -3.11
CA GLY A 75 -7.04 -18.03 -3.29
C GLY A 75 -7.28 -16.61 -2.75
N THR A 76 -6.30 -16.01 -2.09
CA THR A 76 -6.42 -14.68 -1.47
C THR A 76 -5.37 -13.71 -2.02
N PHE A 77 -4.16 -13.74 -1.50
CA PHE A 77 -3.12 -12.79 -1.86
C PHE A 77 -2.73 -12.85 -3.35
N ALA A 78 -2.61 -14.05 -3.90
CA ALA A 78 -2.19 -14.24 -5.29
C ALA A 78 -3.24 -13.81 -6.35
N ILE A 79 -4.42 -13.34 -5.93
CA ILE A 79 -5.45 -12.76 -6.82
C ILE A 79 -5.77 -11.31 -6.49
N MET A 80 -4.89 -10.63 -5.74
CA MET A 80 -5.13 -9.27 -5.27
C MET A 80 -5.33 -8.26 -6.42
N GLY A 81 -4.68 -8.44 -7.56
CA GLY A 81 -4.86 -7.58 -8.74
C GLY A 81 -6.30 -7.65 -9.29
N LEU A 82 -6.84 -8.85 -9.44
CA LEU A 82 -8.21 -9.04 -9.90
C LEU A 82 -9.23 -8.39 -8.95
N ILE A 83 -9.06 -8.60 -7.64
CA ILE A 83 -9.95 -8.00 -6.62
C ILE A 83 -9.77 -6.48 -6.59
N SER A 84 -8.55 -5.96 -6.81
CA SER A 84 -8.30 -4.51 -6.94
C SER A 84 -9.07 -3.91 -8.12
N CYS A 85 -9.09 -4.59 -9.28
CA CYS A 85 -9.85 -4.14 -10.44
C CYS A 85 -11.33 -3.94 -10.11
N PHE A 86 -11.95 -4.96 -9.48
CA PHE A 86 -13.33 -4.88 -9.01
C PHE A 86 -13.54 -3.74 -8.03
N SER A 87 -12.75 -3.70 -6.95
CA SER A 87 -12.96 -2.77 -5.84
C SER A 87 -12.71 -1.31 -6.24
N ILE A 88 -11.79 -1.03 -7.17
CA ILE A 88 -11.54 0.30 -7.70
C ILE A 88 -12.72 0.79 -8.55
N ALA A 89 -13.23 -0.05 -9.47
CA ALA A 89 -14.39 0.31 -10.30
C ALA A 89 -15.66 0.50 -9.44
N TYR A 90 -15.86 -0.38 -8.47
CA TYR A 90 -16.93 -0.28 -7.48
C TYR A 90 -16.82 1.03 -6.69
N SER A 91 -15.66 1.34 -6.14
CA SER A 91 -15.42 2.55 -5.35
C SER A 91 -15.59 3.81 -6.19
N TYR A 92 -15.18 3.80 -7.46
CA TYR A 92 -15.38 4.93 -8.38
C TYR A 92 -16.88 5.24 -8.60
N ALA A 93 -17.67 4.21 -8.86
CA ALA A 93 -19.11 4.34 -9.04
C ALA A 93 -19.82 4.79 -7.75
N LYS A 94 -19.48 4.15 -6.61
CA LYS A 94 -20.01 4.46 -5.27
C LYS A 94 -19.74 5.91 -4.87
N ASN A 95 -18.48 6.35 -5.00
CA ASN A 95 -18.08 7.74 -4.69
C ASN A 95 -18.66 8.76 -5.67
N SER A 96 -19.18 8.29 -6.78
CA SER A 96 -19.91 9.09 -7.77
C SER A 96 -21.42 9.12 -7.52
N GLY A 97 -21.95 8.39 -6.53
CA GLY A 97 -23.37 8.36 -6.18
C GLY A 97 -24.25 7.57 -7.17
N VAL A 98 -23.69 6.55 -7.85
CA VAL A 98 -24.42 5.63 -8.71
C VAL A 98 -24.33 4.19 -8.18
N GLU A 99 -25.21 3.29 -8.67
CA GLU A 99 -25.16 1.89 -8.32
C GLU A 99 -23.78 1.30 -8.65
N ALA A 100 -23.11 0.72 -7.67
CA ALA A 100 -21.69 0.43 -7.79
C ALA A 100 -21.39 -1.02 -8.22
N LEU A 101 -22.27 -1.97 -7.85
CA LEU A 101 -22.04 -3.39 -8.11
C LEU A 101 -21.83 -3.71 -9.59
N PRO A 102 -22.65 -3.19 -10.53
CA PRO A 102 -22.43 -3.46 -11.95
C PRO A 102 -21.07 -2.96 -12.45
N ALA A 103 -20.58 -1.81 -11.96
CA ALA A 103 -19.26 -1.29 -12.35
C ALA A 103 -18.14 -2.25 -11.94
N GLY A 104 -18.18 -2.79 -10.71
CA GLY A 104 -17.23 -3.78 -10.24
C GLY A 104 -17.26 -5.06 -11.07
N VAL A 105 -18.46 -5.59 -11.34
CA VAL A 105 -18.64 -6.81 -12.15
C VAL A 105 -18.12 -6.60 -13.57
N LEU A 106 -18.48 -5.50 -14.23
CA LEU A 106 -18.04 -5.18 -15.60
C LEU A 106 -16.52 -5.02 -15.69
N SER A 107 -15.87 -4.52 -14.64
CA SER A 107 -14.41 -4.41 -14.62
C SER A 107 -13.71 -5.76 -14.59
N VAL A 108 -14.29 -6.76 -13.91
CA VAL A 108 -13.78 -8.15 -13.93
C VAL A 108 -13.87 -8.73 -15.33
N PHE A 109 -15.00 -8.59 -16.02
CA PHE A 109 -15.12 -9.04 -17.41
C PHE A 109 -14.14 -8.34 -18.35
N ALA A 110 -13.99 -7.01 -18.24
CA ALA A 110 -13.02 -6.25 -19.01
C ALA A 110 -11.59 -6.73 -18.75
N PHE A 111 -11.25 -7.06 -17.49
CA PHE A 111 -9.96 -7.62 -17.10
C PHE A 111 -9.70 -8.96 -17.82
N PHE A 112 -10.68 -9.87 -17.84
CA PHE A 112 -10.57 -11.15 -18.54
C PHE A 112 -10.46 -10.99 -20.07
N ILE A 113 -11.20 -10.04 -20.69
CA ILE A 113 -11.09 -9.75 -22.13
C ILE A 113 -9.67 -9.30 -22.50
N LEU A 114 -9.00 -8.58 -21.60
CA LEU A 114 -7.67 -8.01 -21.80
C LEU A 114 -6.52 -8.96 -21.42
N LEU A 115 -6.84 -10.18 -20.97
CA LEU A 115 -5.89 -11.27 -20.71
C LEU A 115 -5.77 -12.21 -21.91
N ARG A 116 -4.73 -13.01 -21.88
CA ARG A 116 -4.55 -14.12 -22.82
C ARG A 116 -5.36 -15.34 -22.36
N SER A 117 -6.14 -15.92 -23.24
CA SER A 117 -6.90 -17.15 -23.00
C SER A 117 -6.09 -18.42 -23.27
N SER A 118 -4.76 -18.33 -23.29
CA SER A 118 -3.88 -19.46 -23.44
C SER A 118 -2.64 -19.27 -22.57
N TYR A 119 -2.15 -20.34 -21.98
CA TYR A 119 -0.90 -20.33 -21.23
C TYR A 119 0.24 -20.83 -22.12
N ILE A 120 1.32 -20.06 -22.20
CA ILE A 120 2.52 -20.43 -22.91
C ILE A 120 3.57 -20.84 -21.87
N PRO A 121 3.84 -22.16 -21.70
CA PRO A 121 4.87 -22.60 -20.77
C PRO A 121 6.27 -22.24 -21.29
N LYS A 122 7.28 -22.21 -20.41
CA LYS A 122 8.68 -21.96 -20.79
C LYS A 122 9.23 -23.03 -21.74
N GLN A 123 8.69 -24.24 -21.68
CA GLN A 123 9.01 -25.37 -22.56
C GLN A 123 7.70 -26.11 -22.89
N GLY A 124 7.47 -26.41 -24.17
CA GLY A 124 6.28 -27.09 -24.66
C GLY A 124 5.34 -26.22 -25.47
N GLU A 125 4.22 -26.79 -25.88
CA GLU A 125 3.20 -26.11 -26.68
C GLU A 125 2.27 -25.25 -25.81
N ALA A 126 1.63 -24.26 -26.46
CA ALA A 126 0.64 -23.42 -25.78
C ALA A 126 -0.58 -24.25 -25.37
N ILE A 127 -1.00 -24.09 -24.12
CA ILE A 127 -2.20 -24.74 -23.55
C ILE A 127 -3.37 -23.79 -23.73
N GLY A 128 -4.37 -24.19 -24.53
CA GLY A 128 -5.62 -23.44 -24.71
C GLY A 128 -6.47 -23.45 -23.46
N ASP A 129 -7.41 -22.50 -23.36
CA ASP A 129 -8.37 -22.35 -22.23
C ASP A 129 -7.72 -22.29 -20.85
N ALA A 130 -6.48 -21.80 -20.77
CA ALA A 130 -5.71 -21.67 -19.55
C ALA A 130 -5.20 -20.24 -19.39
N ILE A 131 -5.41 -19.66 -18.22
CA ILE A 131 -4.94 -18.30 -17.88
C ILE A 131 -3.88 -18.39 -16.79
N SER A 132 -2.73 -17.75 -17.00
CA SER A 132 -1.70 -17.69 -15.97
C SER A 132 -2.17 -16.87 -14.80
N LYS A 133 -2.24 -17.49 -13.61
CA LYS A 133 -2.65 -16.85 -12.36
C LYS A 133 -1.75 -15.68 -11.93
N VAL A 134 -0.53 -15.64 -12.42
CA VAL A 134 0.44 -14.56 -12.16
C VAL A 134 -0.14 -13.17 -12.48
N TRP A 135 -0.98 -13.07 -13.51
CA TRP A 135 -1.61 -11.81 -13.91
C TRP A 135 -2.76 -11.37 -13.00
N PHE A 136 -3.27 -12.27 -12.15
CA PHE A 136 -4.28 -11.92 -11.14
C PHE A 136 -3.67 -11.32 -9.86
N GLY A 137 -2.38 -11.54 -9.62
CA GLY A 137 -1.63 -11.03 -8.47
C GLY A 137 -0.91 -9.71 -8.75
N GLY A 138 0.25 -9.56 -8.13
CA GLY A 138 1.05 -8.35 -8.18
C GLY A 138 1.50 -7.91 -9.58
N GLN A 139 1.79 -8.87 -10.49
CA GLN A 139 2.25 -8.52 -11.84
C GLN A 139 1.15 -7.85 -12.67
N GLY A 140 -0.12 -8.16 -12.44
CA GLY A 140 -1.23 -7.54 -13.15
C GLY A 140 -1.83 -6.30 -12.47
N ILE A 141 -1.31 -5.88 -11.30
CA ILE A 141 -1.96 -4.90 -10.44
C ILE A 141 -2.09 -3.51 -11.07
N ILE A 142 -1.10 -3.04 -11.82
CA ILE A 142 -1.16 -1.74 -12.50
C ILE A 142 -2.16 -1.79 -13.65
N GLY A 143 -2.18 -2.87 -14.44
CA GLY A 143 -3.22 -3.11 -15.45
C GLY A 143 -4.62 -3.14 -14.82
N ALA A 144 -4.77 -3.82 -13.70
CA ALA A 144 -6.02 -3.89 -12.93
C ALA A 144 -6.51 -2.50 -12.47
N ILE A 145 -5.62 -1.64 -11.98
CA ILE A 145 -5.92 -0.27 -11.58
C ILE A 145 -6.43 0.54 -12.78
N ILE A 146 -5.74 0.48 -13.90
CA ILE A 146 -6.12 1.22 -15.11
C ILE A 146 -7.51 0.75 -15.59
N ILE A 147 -7.73 -0.57 -15.68
CA ILE A 147 -9.01 -1.15 -16.09
C ILE A 147 -10.12 -0.74 -15.11
N GLY A 148 -9.89 -0.87 -13.80
CA GLY A 148 -10.87 -0.49 -12.78
C GLY A 148 -11.29 0.97 -12.85
N LEU A 149 -10.33 1.89 -13.01
CA LEU A 149 -10.59 3.33 -13.16
C LEU A 149 -11.32 3.65 -14.46
N VAL A 150 -10.91 3.08 -15.59
CA VAL A 150 -11.52 3.31 -16.90
C VAL A 150 -12.96 2.78 -16.92
N VAL A 151 -13.17 1.54 -16.50
CA VAL A 151 -14.50 0.92 -16.44
C VAL A 151 -15.41 1.69 -15.49
N GLY A 152 -14.93 2.01 -14.28
CA GLY A 152 -15.68 2.80 -13.31
C GLY A 152 -16.09 4.17 -13.87
N SER A 153 -15.19 4.83 -14.62
CA SER A 153 -15.47 6.13 -15.23
C SER A 153 -16.48 6.05 -16.39
N ILE A 154 -16.33 5.08 -17.30
CA ILE A 154 -17.25 4.86 -18.42
C ILE A 154 -18.64 4.53 -17.88
N TYR A 155 -18.75 3.54 -16.99
CA TYR A 155 -20.01 3.15 -16.38
C TYR A 155 -20.71 4.34 -15.71
N THR A 156 -19.99 5.09 -14.87
CA THR A 156 -20.52 6.27 -14.17
C THR A 156 -20.98 7.36 -15.15
N PHE A 157 -20.24 7.58 -16.22
CA PHE A 157 -20.60 8.54 -17.26
C PHE A 157 -21.96 8.20 -17.89
N PHE A 158 -22.16 6.96 -18.33
CA PHE A 158 -23.41 6.52 -18.95
C PHE A 158 -24.61 6.62 -18.00
N ILE A 159 -24.44 6.13 -16.76
CA ILE A 159 -25.52 6.19 -15.76
C ILE A 159 -25.90 7.64 -15.44
N LYS A 160 -24.92 8.53 -15.20
CA LYS A 160 -25.18 9.95 -14.90
C LYS A 160 -25.81 10.71 -16.06
N ARG A 161 -25.44 10.37 -17.29
CA ARG A 161 -26.03 10.96 -18.50
C ARG A 161 -27.36 10.33 -18.87
N LYS A 162 -27.84 9.33 -18.13
CA LYS A 162 -29.08 8.59 -18.41
C LYS A 162 -29.09 7.97 -19.82
N ILE A 163 -27.90 7.59 -20.32
CA ILE A 163 -27.75 6.86 -21.59
C ILE A 163 -27.86 5.36 -21.23
N VAL A 164 -29.08 4.93 -20.99
CA VAL A 164 -29.44 3.63 -20.45
C VAL A 164 -30.73 3.12 -21.06
N ILE A 165 -30.96 1.79 -21.00
CA ILE A 165 -32.26 1.22 -21.35
C ILE A 165 -33.23 1.52 -20.21
N LYS A 166 -34.24 2.31 -20.45
CA LYS A 166 -35.27 2.63 -19.46
C LYS A 166 -36.34 1.56 -19.47
N MET A 167 -36.66 1.01 -18.30
CA MET A 167 -37.73 0.06 -18.10
C MET A 167 -39.01 0.81 -17.66
N PRO A 168 -40.21 0.26 -17.98
CA PRO A 168 -41.48 0.75 -17.44
C PRO A 168 -41.51 0.71 -15.90
N GLU A 169 -42.30 1.62 -15.28
CA GLU A 169 -42.38 1.75 -13.82
C GLU A 169 -42.89 0.48 -13.11
N GLN A 170 -43.60 -0.38 -13.83
CA GLN A 170 -44.11 -1.68 -13.32
C GLN A 170 -43.01 -2.73 -13.09
N VAL A 171 -41.82 -2.52 -13.67
CA VAL A 171 -40.68 -3.45 -13.50
C VAL A 171 -40.02 -3.21 -12.15
N PRO A 172 -39.77 -4.29 -11.34
CA PRO A 172 -39.07 -4.15 -10.09
C PRO A 172 -37.71 -3.43 -10.27
N GLN A 173 -37.40 -2.51 -9.36
CA GLN A 173 -36.19 -1.68 -9.45
C GLN A 173 -34.88 -2.46 -9.58
N ALA A 174 -34.80 -3.63 -8.92
CA ALA A 174 -33.63 -4.50 -9.01
C ALA A 174 -33.39 -5.01 -10.44
N ILE A 175 -34.46 -5.30 -11.19
CA ILE A 175 -34.41 -5.73 -12.60
C ILE A 175 -34.10 -4.52 -13.50
N ALA A 176 -34.79 -3.42 -13.30
CA ALA A 176 -34.60 -2.18 -14.08
C ALA A 176 -33.13 -1.72 -14.06
N LYS A 177 -32.44 -1.76 -12.90
CA LYS A 177 -31.02 -1.43 -12.74
C LYS A 177 -30.09 -2.34 -13.55
N GLN A 178 -30.42 -3.61 -13.73
CA GLN A 178 -29.63 -4.52 -14.58
C GLN A 178 -29.70 -4.13 -16.04
N PHE A 179 -30.89 -3.73 -16.54
CA PHE A 179 -31.04 -3.24 -17.89
C PHE A 179 -30.38 -1.89 -18.13
N GLU A 180 -30.32 -1.02 -17.12
CA GLU A 180 -29.56 0.25 -17.19
C GLU A 180 -28.07 0.00 -17.45
N ALA A 181 -27.52 -1.09 -16.94
CA ALA A 181 -26.12 -1.43 -17.13
C ALA A 181 -25.78 -1.98 -18.53
N MET A 182 -26.77 -2.36 -19.36
CA MET A 182 -26.51 -3.05 -20.63
C MET A 182 -25.79 -2.18 -21.67
N ILE A 183 -26.18 -0.91 -21.83
CA ILE A 183 -25.50 0.01 -22.76
C ILE A 183 -24.06 0.28 -22.31
N PRO A 184 -23.79 0.68 -21.03
CA PRO A 184 -22.41 0.79 -20.56
C PRO A 184 -21.62 -0.50 -20.73
N ALA A 185 -22.21 -1.69 -20.45
CA ALA A 185 -21.55 -2.97 -20.63
C ALA A 185 -21.10 -3.21 -22.07
N PHE A 186 -21.99 -2.99 -23.04
CA PHE A 186 -21.66 -3.12 -24.45
C PHE A 186 -20.49 -2.22 -24.86
N VAL A 187 -20.50 -0.95 -24.44
CA VAL A 187 -19.42 0.00 -24.75
C VAL A 187 -18.10 -0.41 -24.07
N ILE A 188 -18.15 -0.88 -22.81
CA ILE A 188 -16.97 -1.35 -22.09
C ILE A 188 -16.37 -2.57 -22.79
N PHE A 189 -17.19 -3.55 -23.17
CA PHE A 189 -16.69 -4.76 -23.82
C PHE A 189 -16.17 -4.49 -25.24
N LEU A 190 -16.86 -3.63 -26.02
CA LEU A 190 -16.38 -3.21 -27.33
C LEU A 190 -15.04 -2.46 -27.24
N SER A 191 -14.92 -1.52 -26.30
CA SER A 191 -13.65 -0.82 -26.07
C SER A 191 -12.55 -1.75 -25.59
N SER A 192 -12.84 -2.71 -24.71
CA SER A 192 -11.87 -3.74 -24.28
C SER A 192 -11.42 -4.64 -25.44
N MET A 193 -12.33 -5.02 -26.33
CA MET A 193 -12.01 -5.76 -27.57
C MET A 193 -11.05 -4.96 -28.47
N ILE A 194 -11.34 -3.67 -28.67
CA ILE A 194 -10.48 -2.79 -29.48
C ILE A 194 -9.09 -2.69 -28.84
N VAL A 195 -9.01 -2.47 -27.53
CA VAL A 195 -7.73 -2.41 -26.79
C VAL A 195 -6.96 -3.73 -26.88
N TYR A 196 -7.66 -4.87 -26.80
CA TYR A 196 -7.05 -6.20 -26.97
C TYR A 196 -6.42 -6.35 -28.36
N ILE A 197 -7.13 -5.98 -29.44
CA ILE A 197 -6.62 -6.04 -30.81
C ILE A 197 -5.39 -5.14 -30.99
N LEU A 198 -5.46 -3.89 -30.48
CA LEU A 198 -4.35 -2.96 -30.54
C LEU A 198 -3.13 -3.45 -29.76
N ALA A 199 -3.30 -3.93 -28.53
CA ALA A 199 -2.22 -4.46 -27.72
C ALA A 199 -1.54 -5.64 -28.41
N LYS A 200 -2.32 -6.57 -28.97
CA LYS A 200 -1.81 -7.73 -29.72
C LYS A 200 -0.98 -7.34 -30.94
N SER A 201 -1.40 -6.30 -31.68
CA SER A 201 -0.67 -5.82 -32.86
C SER A 201 0.61 -5.05 -32.47
N LEU A 202 0.58 -4.27 -31.39
CA LEU A 202 1.72 -3.46 -30.93
C LEU A 202 2.81 -4.28 -30.24
N THR A 203 2.47 -5.42 -29.66
CA THR A 203 3.38 -6.25 -28.83
C THR A 203 3.76 -7.59 -29.46
N ASN A 204 3.57 -7.75 -30.78
CA ASN A 204 3.84 -9.01 -31.48
C ASN A 204 3.13 -10.23 -30.84
N GLY A 205 1.87 -10.05 -30.44
CA GLY A 205 1.04 -11.11 -29.88
C GLY A 205 0.91 -11.11 -28.36
N GLY A 206 1.45 -10.12 -27.65
CA GLY A 206 1.22 -9.91 -26.23
C GLY A 206 -0.17 -9.34 -25.91
N THR A 207 -0.47 -9.19 -24.64
CA THR A 207 -1.75 -8.64 -24.16
C THR A 207 -1.58 -7.23 -23.58
N PHE A 208 -2.70 -6.54 -23.35
CA PHE A 208 -2.70 -5.22 -22.71
C PHE A 208 -2.03 -5.25 -21.32
N ILE A 209 -2.32 -6.27 -20.51
CA ILE A 209 -1.76 -6.38 -19.15
C ILE A 209 -0.24 -6.64 -19.21
N GLU A 210 0.23 -7.49 -20.12
CA GLU A 210 1.66 -7.73 -20.36
C GLU A 210 2.37 -6.46 -20.83
N MET A 211 1.74 -5.68 -21.70
CA MET A 211 2.26 -4.40 -22.18
C MET A 211 2.39 -3.38 -21.04
N ILE A 212 1.35 -3.23 -20.22
CA ILE A 212 1.37 -2.32 -19.06
C ILE A 212 2.42 -2.77 -18.04
N TYR A 213 2.54 -4.07 -17.79
CA TYR A 213 3.55 -4.60 -16.89
C TYR A 213 4.96 -4.22 -17.35
N SER A 214 5.32 -4.49 -18.58
CA SER A 214 6.66 -4.22 -19.10
C SER A 214 6.96 -2.73 -19.30
N ALA A 215 5.99 -1.96 -19.80
CA ALA A 215 6.20 -0.55 -20.15
C ALA A 215 6.08 0.41 -18.96
N ILE A 216 5.28 0.08 -17.97
CA ILE A 216 4.97 0.98 -16.83
C ILE A 216 5.39 0.37 -15.50
N GLN A 217 4.93 -0.86 -15.20
CA GLN A 217 5.11 -1.42 -13.86
C GLN A 217 6.59 -1.71 -13.56
N VAL A 218 7.30 -2.38 -14.44
CA VAL A 218 8.71 -2.73 -14.22
C VAL A 218 9.62 -1.50 -14.04
N PRO A 219 9.55 -0.45 -14.86
CA PRO A 219 10.31 0.78 -14.63
C PRO A 219 9.96 1.47 -13.32
N LEU A 220 8.67 1.55 -12.96
CA LEU A 220 8.23 2.16 -11.70
C LEU A 220 8.67 1.34 -10.48
N GLN A 221 8.65 0.00 -10.57
CA GLN A 221 9.16 -0.86 -9.50
C GLN A 221 10.67 -0.68 -9.32
N GLY A 222 11.44 -0.55 -10.41
CA GLY A 222 12.86 -0.26 -10.35
C GLY A 222 13.15 1.07 -9.65
N LEU A 223 12.36 2.10 -9.95
CA LEU A 223 12.48 3.40 -9.31
C LEU A 223 12.09 3.35 -7.82
N THR A 224 10.89 2.86 -7.50
CA THR A 224 10.38 2.80 -6.12
C THR A 224 11.13 1.78 -5.26
N GLY A 225 11.66 0.71 -5.85
CA GLY A 225 12.47 -0.32 -5.19
C GLY A 225 13.90 0.09 -4.88
N SER A 226 14.37 1.23 -5.40
CA SER A 226 15.71 1.76 -5.16
C SER A 226 15.83 2.47 -3.81
N LEU A 227 17.07 2.70 -3.33
CA LEU A 227 17.33 3.52 -2.15
C LEU A 227 16.75 4.94 -2.31
N TYR A 228 16.90 5.54 -3.48
CA TYR A 228 16.36 6.88 -3.74
C TYR A 228 14.82 6.89 -3.71
N GLY A 229 14.18 5.83 -4.19
CA GLY A 229 12.74 5.64 -4.08
C GLY A 229 12.28 5.51 -2.62
N ALA A 230 12.98 4.73 -1.81
CA ALA A 230 12.70 4.59 -0.38
C ALA A 230 12.83 5.93 0.37
N ILE A 231 13.91 6.69 0.08
CA ILE A 231 14.12 8.04 0.61
C ILE A 231 13.00 8.98 0.16
N GLY A 232 12.62 8.94 -1.12
CA GLY A 232 11.54 9.76 -1.68
C GLY A 232 10.20 9.48 -1.00
N ILE A 233 9.85 8.22 -0.80
CA ILE A 233 8.62 7.81 -0.09
C ILE A 233 8.62 8.38 1.34
N ALA A 234 9.70 8.16 2.10
CA ALA A 234 9.84 8.65 3.47
C ALA A 234 9.76 10.19 3.55
N PHE A 235 10.44 10.87 2.62
CA PHE A 235 10.43 12.33 2.50
C PHE A 235 9.02 12.85 2.23
N PHE A 236 8.35 12.36 1.18
CA PHE A 236 7.05 12.90 0.78
C PHE A 236 5.96 12.63 1.80
N ILE A 237 5.94 11.49 2.46
CA ILE A 237 5.00 11.21 3.57
C ILE A 237 5.14 12.28 4.66
N SER A 238 6.36 12.51 5.14
CA SER A 238 6.63 13.45 6.23
C SER A 238 6.44 14.90 5.78
N PHE A 239 6.88 15.24 4.58
CA PHE A 239 6.74 16.56 4.00
C PHE A 239 5.28 17.00 3.91
N LEU A 240 4.40 16.11 3.41
CA LEU A 240 2.96 16.38 3.33
C LEU A 240 2.32 16.57 4.71
N TRP A 241 2.68 15.72 5.66
CA TRP A 241 2.22 15.85 7.05
C TRP A 241 2.67 17.16 7.69
N TRP A 242 3.91 17.62 7.38
CA TRP A 242 4.37 18.91 7.87
C TRP A 242 3.52 20.09 7.34
N PHE A 243 2.93 19.96 6.17
CA PHE A 243 1.94 20.91 5.64
C PHE A 243 0.52 20.71 6.20
N GLY A 244 0.30 19.74 7.07
CA GLY A 244 -1.02 19.41 7.61
C GLY A 244 -1.89 18.55 6.68
N VAL A 245 -1.28 17.98 5.63
CA VAL A 245 -1.94 17.01 4.74
C VAL A 245 -1.56 15.61 5.18
N HIS A 246 -2.52 14.67 5.21
CA HIS A 246 -2.27 13.28 5.60
C HIS A 246 -1.38 12.59 4.55
N GLY A 247 -0.04 12.76 4.69
CA GLY A 247 0.95 12.37 3.70
C GLY A 247 0.92 10.88 3.37
N GLN A 248 0.72 10.03 4.37
CA GLN A 248 0.63 8.59 4.18
C GLN A 248 -0.54 8.21 3.24
N SER A 249 -1.72 8.81 3.41
CA SER A 249 -2.87 8.54 2.53
C SER A 249 -2.59 8.96 1.07
N VAL A 250 -1.89 10.08 0.88
CA VAL A 250 -1.55 10.59 -0.46
C VAL A 250 -0.52 9.69 -1.14
N VAL A 251 0.58 9.42 -0.45
CA VAL A 251 1.70 8.65 -1.01
C VAL A 251 1.28 7.19 -1.23
N ASN A 252 0.59 6.58 -0.26
CA ASN A 252 0.08 5.21 -0.40
C ASN A 252 -0.88 5.07 -1.59
N GLY A 253 -1.70 6.09 -1.90
CA GLY A 253 -2.56 6.08 -3.09
C GLY A 253 -1.78 5.88 -4.40
N VAL A 254 -0.49 6.18 -4.42
CA VAL A 254 0.36 6.03 -5.61
C VAL A 254 1.25 4.79 -5.51
N VAL A 255 1.88 4.54 -4.35
CA VAL A 255 2.95 3.53 -4.26
C VAL A 255 2.49 2.16 -3.77
N THR A 256 1.36 2.05 -3.05
CA THR A 256 0.92 0.79 -2.43
C THR A 256 0.83 -0.36 -3.42
N ALA A 257 0.28 -0.11 -4.62
CA ALA A 257 0.17 -1.14 -5.65
C ALA A 257 1.54 -1.72 -6.06
N LEU A 258 2.54 -0.85 -6.21
CA LEU A 258 3.90 -1.24 -6.56
C LEU A 258 4.57 -1.99 -5.40
N LEU A 259 4.43 -1.49 -4.18
CA LEU A 259 5.03 -2.09 -2.99
C LEU A 259 4.41 -3.46 -2.64
N LEU A 260 3.10 -3.63 -2.85
CA LEU A 260 2.43 -4.92 -2.73
C LEU A 260 2.86 -5.88 -3.83
N SER A 261 3.04 -5.40 -5.07
CA SER A 261 3.58 -6.22 -6.16
C SER A 261 5.00 -6.70 -5.86
N ASN A 262 5.86 -5.84 -5.31
CA ASN A 262 7.20 -6.22 -4.86
C ASN A 262 7.15 -7.30 -3.77
N LEU A 263 6.23 -7.14 -2.81
CA LEU A 263 6.01 -8.11 -1.75
C LEU A 263 5.49 -9.45 -2.30
N ASP A 264 4.59 -9.43 -3.28
CA ASP A 264 4.08 -10.64 -3.94
C ASP A 264 5.19 -11.39 -4.70
N ALA A 265 6.06 -10.66 -5.40
CA ALA A 265 7.22 -11.23 -6.07
C ALA A 265 8.16 -11.92 -5.06
N ASN A 266 8.46 -11.27 -3.93
CA ASN A 266 9.28 -11.85 -2.87
C ASN A 266 8.61 -13.11 -2.26
N LYS A 267 7.28 -13.10 -2.06
CA LYS A 267 6.53 -14.26 -1.57
C LYS A 267 6.60 -15.44 -2.54
N ALA A 268 6.50 -15.20 -3.84
CA ALA A 268 6.65 -16.23 -4.85
C ALA A 268 8.07 -16.85 -4.85
N MET A 269 9.10 -16.01 -4.64
CA MET A 269 10.49 -16.48 -4.50
C MET A 269 10.68 -17.28 -3.21
N LEU A 270 10.08 -16.86 -2.10
CA LEU A 270 10.10 -17.61 -0.84
C LEU A 270 9.44 -18.98 -1.01
N ALA A 271 8.28 -19.04 -1.67
CA ALA A 271 7.55 -20.29 -1.94
C ALA A 271 8.36 -21.30 -2.76
N SER A 272 9.26 -20.80 -3.64
CA SER A 272 10.18 -21.64 -4.43
C SER A 272 11.55 -21.83 -3.80
N ALA A 273 11.74 -21.44 -2.53
CA ALA A 273 13.01 -21.46 -1.79
C ALA A 273 14.17 -20.69 -2.46
N ASN A 274 13.87 -19.68 -3.28
CA ASN A 274 14.82 -18.89 -4.07
C ASN A 274 14.89 -17.42 -3.66
N LEU A 275 14.46 -17.08 -2.43
CA LEU A 275 14.46 -15.69 -1.96
C LEU A 275 15.90 -15.19 -1.74
N SER A 276 16.40 -14.40 -2.66
CA SER A 276 17.66 -13.68 -2.52
C SER A 276 17.70 -12.45 -3.39
N LEU A 277 18.55 -11.46 -3.04
CA LEU A 277 18.77 -10.26 -3.86
C LEU A 277 19.37 -10.61 -5.23
N GLU A 278 20.22 -11.63 -5.30
CA GLU A 278 20.83 -12.13 -6.55
C GLU A 278 19.77 -12.66 -7.51
N ASN A 279 18.70 -13.25 -6.99
CA ASN A 279 17.56 -13.72 -7.79
C ASN A 279 16.53 -12.61 -8.08
N GLY A 280 16.81 -11.37 -7.70
CA GLY A 280 15.97 -10.22 -7.99
C GLY A 280 14.90 -9.92 -6.92
N ALA A 281 15.08 -10.38 -5.67
CA ALA A 281 14.18 -10.00 -4.59
C ALA A 281 14.19 -8.48 -4.34
N HIS A 282 13.01 -7.93 -4.07
CA HIS A 282 12.83 -6.50 -3.86
C HIS A 282 13.11 -6.12 -2.40
N ILE A 283 13.90 -5.07 -2.19
CA ILE A 283 14.17 -4.51 -0.85
C ILE A 283 12.98 -3.71 -0.36
N VAL A 284 12.45 -2.81 -1.20
CA VAL A 284 11.37 -1.89 -0.82
C VAL A 284 10.03 -2.53 -1.14
N THR A 285 9.31 -2.91 -0.09
CA THR A 285 7.99 -3.58 -0.15
C THR A 285 6.99 -2.83 0.74
N GLN A 286 5.73 -3.25 0.76
CA GLN A 286 4.74 -2.66 1.66
C GLN A 286 5.16 -2.79 3.13
N GLN A 287 5.80 -3.91 3.54
CA GLN A 287 6.26 -4.07 4.91
C GLN A 287 7.47 -3.20 5.27
N PHE A 288 8.31 -2.87 4.29
CA PHE A 288 9.35 -1.86 4.46
C PHE A 288 8.76 -0.51 4.91
N LEU A 289 7.68 -0.10 4.26
CA LEU A 289 6.96 1.11 4.61
C LEU A 289 6.24 0.98 5.96
N ASP A 290 5.36 -0.02 6.09
CA ASP A 290 4.42 -0.12 7.22
C ASP A 290 5.11 -0.46 8.54
N SER A 291 6.19 -1.27 8.50
CA SER A 291 6.86 -1.74 9.71
C SER A 291 8.11 -0.93 10.09
N PHE A 292 8.64 -0.07 9.19
CA PHE A 292 9.90 0.63 9.48
C PHE A 292 9.85 2.14 9.22
N LEU A 293 9.17 2.63 8.18
CA LEU A 293 9.15 4.06 7.87
C LEU A 293 8.10 4.86 8.65
N ILE A 294 7.12 4.17 9.23
CA ILE A 294 6.03 4.79 10.01
C ILE A 294 5.97 4.30 11.46
N LEU A 295 7.10 3.86 12.00
CA LEU A 295 7.21 3.48 13.42
C LEU A 295 6.75 4.62 14.32
N SER A 296 5.81 4.34 15.23
CA SER A 296 5.19 5.36 16.08
C SER A 296 4.55 6.51 15.27
N GLY A 297 4.09 6.21 14.04
CA GLY A 297 3.43 7.14 13.13
C GLY A 297 4.36 7.90 12.19
N SER A 298 3.77 8.71 11.31
CA SER A 298 4.51 9.51 10.33
C SER A 298 5.52 10.44 11.00
N GLY A 299 6.72 10.53 10.43
CA GLY A 299 7.83 11.27 11.04
C GLY A 299 8.60 10.48 12.10
N ILE A 300 8.20 9.25 12.41
CA ILE A 300 8.78 8.39 13.46
C ILE A 300 8.93 9.15 14.76
N THR A 301 7.81 9.67 15.28
CA THR A 301 7.77 10.61 16.42
C THR A 301 8.01 9.97 17.78
N PHE A 302 8.41 8.71 17.84
CA PHE A 302 8.70 7.98 19.08
C PHE A 302 9.66 8.75 20.01
N GLY A 303 10.79 9.23 19.46
CA GLY A 303 11.77 10.00 20.24
C GLY A 303 11.20 11.28 20.84
N LEU A 304 10.26 11.92 20.15
CA LEU A 304 9.56 13.10 20.65
C LEU A 304 8.63 12.72 21.83
N VAL A 305 7.92 11.59 21.74
CA VAL A 305 7.08 11.08 22.84
C VAL A 305 7.94 10.74 24.06
N VAL A 306 9.07 10.06 23.87
CA VAL A 306 10.04 9.76 24.94
C VAL A 306 10.56 11.06 25.59
N ALA A 307 10.92 12.05 24.78
CA ALA A 307 11.39 13.34 25.29
C ALA A 307 10.30 14.08 26.09
N MET A 308 9.03 14.03 25.65
CA MET A 308 7.90 14.62 26.38
C MET A 308 7.64 13.90 27.72
N LEU A 309 7.77 12.57 27.77
CA LEU A 309 7.54 11.79 28.99
C LEU A 309 8.61 12.01 30.07
N PHE A 310 9.89 12.06 29.66
CA PHE A 310 11.00 11.97 30.60
C PHE A 310 11.80 13.28 30.74
N ALA A 311 11.67 14.21 29.80
CA ALA A 311 12.52 15.40 29.77
C ALA A 311 11.76 16.73 29.64
N ALA A 312 10.43 16.75 29.56
CA ALA A 312 9.63 17.95 29.48
C ALA A 312 9.63 18.70 30.82
N LYS A 313 9.80 20.02 30.75
CA LYS A 313 9.62 20.97 31.86
C LYS A 313 8.26 21.68 31.76
N SER A 314 7.75 21.91 30.57
CA SER A 314 6.43 22.48 30.31
C SER A 314 5.33 21.50 30.76
N LYS A 315 4.35 22.00 31.51
CA LYS A 315 3.16 21.21 31.95
C LYS A 315 2.34 20.74 30.73
N GLN A 316 2.26 21.58 29.70
CA GLN A 316 1.59 21.26 28.45
C GLN A 316 2.20 19.99 27.81
N TYR A 317 3.53 19.93 27.66
CA TYR A 317 4.17 18.79 27.01
C TYR A 317 4.26 17.54 27.89
N GLN A 318 4.31 17.70 29.21
CA GLN A 318 4.14 16.56 30.14
C GLN A 318 2.76 15.90 29.99
N ALA A 319 1.70 16.70 29.90
CA ALA A 319 0.34 16.19 29.71
C ALA A 319 0.19 15.54 28.32
N LEU A 320 0.70 16.19 27.26
CA LEU A 320 0.67 15.66 25.90
C LEU A 320 1.43 14.34 25.77
N GLY A 321 2.61 14.22 26.40
CA GLY A 321 3.40 12.98 26.38
C GLY A 321 2.63 11.80 26.95
N LYS A 322 1.91 12.00 28.06
CA LYS A 322 1.07 10.96 28.67
C LYS A 322 -0.09 10.52 27.76
N VAL A 323 -0.74 11.47 27.09
CA VAL A 323 -1.87 11.19 26.17
C VAL A 323 -1.36 10.48 24.90
N ALA A 324 -0.19 10.88 24.38
CA ALA A 324 0.37 10.35 23.15
C ALA A 324 1.07 8.99 23.31
N ALA A 325 1.48 8.61 24.53
CA ALA A 325 2.29 7.41 24.77
C ALA A 325 1.62 6.11 24.29
N PHE A 326 0.36 5.91 24.66
CA PHE A 326 -0.37 4.69 24.30
C PHE A 326 -0.66 4.60 22.79
N PRO A 327 -1.22 5.63 22.13
CA PRO A 327 -1.40 5.62 20.66
C PRO A 327 -0.09 5.40 19.90
N ALA A 328 1.01 5.99 20.34
CA ALA A 328 2.32 5.87 19.69
C ALA A 328 2.84 4.42 19.60
N ILE A 329 2.46 3.56 20.57
CA ILE A 329 2.80 2.12 20.52
C ILE A 329 2.16 1.45 19.28
N PHE A 330 0.97 1.91 18.88
CA PHE A 330 0.22 1.39 17.73
C PHE A 330 0.41 2.22 16.45
N ASN A 331 1.50 2.98 16.37
CA ASN A 331 1.86 3.81 15.23
C ASN A 331 0.85 4.96 14.95
N VAL A 332 0.04 5.34 15.92
CA VAL A 332 -0.92 6.44 15.86
C VAL A 332 -0.29 7.67 16.51
N ASN A 333 0.04 8.69 15.73
CA ASN A 333 0.72 9.88 16.24
C ASN A 333 -0.01 11.22 16.01
N GLU A 334 -1.26 11.19 15.63
CA GLU A 334 -2.10 12.37 15.49
C GLU A 334 -2.11 13.24 16.75
N PRO A 335 -2.15 12.68 17.98
CA PRO A 335 -2.03 13.50 19.20
C PRO A 335 -0.72 14.29 19.24
N VAL A 336 0.38 13.71 18.73
CA VAL A 336 1.67 14.39 18.66
C VAL A 336 1.69 15.44 17.55
N VAL A 337 1.24 15.07 16.35
CA VAL A 337 1.28 15.98 15.18
C VAL A 337 0.45 17.24 15.38
N PHE A 338 -0.71 17.11 16.03
CA PHE A 338 -1.63 18.24 16.26
C PHE A 338 -1.47 18.88 17.65
N GLY A 339 -1.04 18.12 18.65
CA GLY A 339 -0.87 18.64 20.02
C GLY A 339 0.50 19.27 20.27
N PHE A 340 1.54 18.79 19.59
CA PHE A 340 2.86 19.42 19.56
C PHE A 340 2.95 20.28 18.26
N PRO A 341 3.60 21.46 18.27
CA PRO A 341 3.62 22.33 17.10
C PRO A 341 4.57 21.77 16.02
N ILE A 342 4.15 20.71 15.31
CA ILE A 342 4.90 20.12 14.18
C ILE A 342 4.48 20.78 12.88
N VAL A 343 3.16 20.91 12.66
CA VAL A 343 2.62 21.44 11.40
C VAL A 343 3.09 22.87 11.19
N MET A 344 3.69 23.13 10.03
CA MET A 344 4.24 24.44 9.63
C MET A 344 5.30 25.02 10.56
N ASN A 345 5.91 24.23 11.44
CA ASN A 345 6.97 24.65 12.33
C ASN A 345 8.35 24.39 11.68
N PRO A 346 9.12 25.42 11.33
CA PRO A 346 10.44 25.25 10.68
C PRO A 346 11.44 24.49 11.55
N VAL A 347 11.36 24.63 12.88
CA VAL A 347 12.25 23.93 13.81
C VAL A 347 11.99 22.43 13.78
N MET A 348 10.71 22.03 13.74
CA MET A 348 10.32 20.63 13.72
C MET A 348 10.39 20.01 12.32
N PHE A 349 10.52 20.82 11.27
CA PHE A 349 10.69 20.34 9.89
C PHE A 349 11.89 19.38 9.76
N VAL A 350 13.02 19.77 10.35
CA VAL A 350 14.26 19.01 10.22
C VAL A 350 14.13 17.62 10.82
N PRO A 351 13.82 17.42 12.13
CA PRO A 351 13.73 16.08 12.70
C PRO A 351 12.59 15.25 12.08
N PHE A 352 11.46 15.89 11.76
CA PHE A 352 10.27 15.19 11.24
C PHE A 352 10.47 14.59 9.84
N ILE A 353 11.36 15.17 9.03
CA ILE A 353 11.75 14.63 7.72
C ILE A 353 13.00 13.75 7.83
N LEU A 354 14.00 14.20 8.59
CA LEU A 354 15.29 13.54 8.64
C LEU A 354 15.19 12.12 9.22
N VAL A 355 14.39 11.91 10.27
CA VAL A 355 14.33 10.61 10.95
C VAL A 355 13.77 9.51 10.02
N PRO A 356 12.64 9.68 9.32
CA PRO A 356 12.18 8.68 8.34
C PRO A 356 13.14 8.46 7.17
N VAL A 357 13.84 9.49 6.72
CA VAL A 357 14.87 9.37 5.68
C VAL A 357 16.04 8.52 6.18
N LEU A 358 16.53 8.76 7.40
CA LEU A 358 17.56 7.93 8.02
C LEU A 358 17.08 6.48 8.21
N ALA A 359 15.82 6.29 8.65
CA ALA A 359 15.23 4.96 8.75
C ALA A 359 15.22 4.24 7.40
N ALA A 360 14.84 4.92 6.31
CA ALA A 360 14.89 4.35 4.96
C ALA A 360 16.30 3.87 4.57
N VAL A 361 17.32 4.68 4.85
CA VAL A 361 18.73 4.32 4.57
C VAL A 361 19.18 3.13 5.41
N ILE A 362 18.86 3.11 6.71
CA ILE A 362 19.27 2.05 7.64
C ILE A 362 18.62 0.72 7.25
N VAL A 363 17.31 0.70 7.02
CA VAL A 363 16.57 -0.52 6.70
C VAL A 363 16.97 -1.03 5.32
N TYR A 364 17.13 -0.13 4.35
CA TYR A 364 17.61 -0.50 3.02
C TYR A 364 19.01 -1.10 3.11
N GLY A 365 19.93 -0.47 3.85
CA GLY A 365 21.29 -0.97 4.08
C GLY A 365 21.30 -2.32 4.80
N ALA A 366 20.46 -2.52 5.81
CA ALA A 366 20.37 -3.79 6.54
C ALA A 366 19.98 -4.96 5.61
N ILE A 367 19.07 -4.72 4.65
CA ILE A 367 18.69 -5.74 3.67
C ILE A 367 19.75 -5.88 2.57
N ALA A 368 20.25 -4.77 2.03
CA ALA A 368 21.24 -4.78 0.95
C ALA A 368 22.57 -5.42 1.34
N THR A 369 22.97 -5.34 2.61
CA THR A 369 24.18 -5.99 3.14
C THR A 369 23.96 -7.45 3.55
N GLY A 370 22.74 -7.97 3.47
CA GLY A 370 22.40 -9.32 3.88
C GLY A 370 22.26 -9.51 5.41
N PHE A 371 22.34 -8.42 6.21
CA PHE A 371 22.08 -8.50 7.64
C PHE A 371 20.64 -8.93 7.93
N MET A 372 19.69 -8.48 7.13
CA MET A 372 18.27 -8.83 7.20
C MET A 372 17.78 -9.34 5.85
N GLN A 373 16.95 -10.38 5.86
CA GLN A 373 16.37 -10.93 4.63
C GLN A 373 15.34 -9.95 4.01
N PRO A 374 15.16 -9.96 2.68
CA PRO A 374 14.07 -9.25 2.03
C PRO A 374 12.71 -9.67 2.60
N PHE A 375 11.83 -8.69 2.85
CA PHE A 375 10.51 -8.98 3.42
C PHE A 375 9.64 -9.77 2.43
N SER A 376 9.15 -10.92 2.85
CA SER A 376 8.42 -11.86 1.98
C SER A 376 7.37 -12.69 2.73
N GLY A 377 7.46 -12.77 4.05
CA GLY A 377 6.60 -13.61 4.87
C GLY A 377 5.25 -12.94 5.17
N VAL A 378 5.19 -12.29 6.29
CA VAL A 378 3.97 -11.72 6.89
C VAL A 378 3.55 -10.42 6.22
N THR A 379 2.24 -10.23 6.02
CA THR A 379 1.66 -8.91 5.81
C THR A 379 0.98 -8.49 7.10
N LEU A 380 1.55 -7.48 7.77
CA LEU A 380 1.04 -6.96 9.03
C LEU A 380 0.26 -5.67 8.79
N PRO A 381 -0.78 -5.40 9.60
CA PRO A 381 -1.37 -4.08 9.68
C PRO A 381 -0.32 -3.04 10.09
N TRP A 382 -0.41 -1.84 9.52
CA TRP A 382 0.49 -0.71 9.85
C TRP A 382 0.47 -0.34 11.34
N SER A 383 -0.64 -0.64 12.04
CA SER A 383 -0.82 -0.40 13.48
C SER A 383 -0.16 -1.44 14.38
N THR A 384 0.54 -2.44 13.81
CA THR A 384 1.25 -3.45 14.62
C THR A 384 2.38 -2.78 15.40
N PRO A 385 2.48 -2.97 16.74
CA PRO A 385 3.50 -2.35 17.57
C PRO A 385 4.92 -2.61 17.07
N ALA A 386 5.79 -1.61 17.23
CA ALA A 386 7.23 -1.78 17.01
C ALA A 386 7.77 -2.95 17.85
N ILE A 387 8.90 -3.50 17.45
CA ILE A 387 9.54 -4.70 18.01
C ILE A 387 8.78 -5.97 17.63
N LEU A 388 7.44 -6.03 17.88
CA LEU A 388 6.62 -7.16 17.44
C LEU A 388 6.57 -7.23 15.90
N SER A 389 6.30 -6.10 15.24
CA SER A 389 6.33 -6.04 13.77
C SER A 389 7.71 -6.36 13.21
N GLY A 390 8.78 -5.83 13.80
CA GLY A 390 10.16 -6.13 13.41
C GLY A 390 10.49 -7.62 13.51
N PHE A 391 10.09 -8.24 14.62
CA PHE A 391 10.30 -9.68 14.82
C PHE A 391 9.54 -10.52 13.78
N LEU A 392 8.27 -10.20 13.54
CA LEU A 392 7.42 -10.96 12.64
C LEU A 392 7.83 -10.85 11.16
N VAL A 393 8.35 -9.69 10.71
CA VAL A 393 8.75 -9.50 9.30
C VAL A 393 10.22 -9.71 9.02
N GLY A 394 11.10 -9.51 10.00
CA GLY A 394 12.56 -9.54 9.82
C GLY A 394 13.33 -10.33 10.88
N GLY A 395 12.63 -11.13 11.72
CA GLY A 395 13.25 -11.88 12.79
C GLY A 395 13.94 -10.98 13.84
N TRP A 396 14.96 -11.51 14.54
CA TRP A 396 15.72 -10.72 15.51
C TRP A 396 16.47 -9.54 14.86
N GLN A 397 16.87 -9.67 13.60
CA GLN A 397 17.51 -8.59 12.84
C GLN A 397 16.55 -7.42 12.62
N GLY A 398 15.27 -7.71 12.35
CA GLY A 398 14.21 -6.72 12.27
C GLY A 398 14.01 -5.98 13.59
N VAL A 399 14.07 -6.68 14.73
CA VAL A 399 14.03 -6.07 16.07
C VAL A 399 15.19 -5.11 16.29
N VAL A 400 16.42 -5.56 16.01
CA VAL A 400 17.62 -4.73 16.16
C VAL A 400 17.54 -3.49 15.28
N THR A 401 17.09 -3.65 14.04
CA THR A 401 16.95 -2.52 13.09
C THR A 401 15.89 -1.53 13.57
N GLN A 402 14.74 -1.98 14.08
CA GLN A 402 13.73 -1.10 14.66
C GLN A 402 14.23 -0.37 15.91
N LEU A 403 14.91 -1.07 16.82
CA LEU A 403 15.51 -0.46 18.01
C LEU A 403 16.51 0.64 17.63
N LEU A 404 17.36 0.38 16.63
CA LEU A 404 18.30 1.39 16.11
C LEU A 404 17.55 2.65 15.59
N VAL A 405 16.50 2.45 14.80
CA VAL A 405 15.67 3.55 14.28
C VAL A 405 15.01 4.34 15.42
N LEU A 406 14.48 3.67 16.45
CA LEU A 406 13.85 4.34 17.61
C LEU A 406 14.87 5.12 18.46
N VAL A 407 16.08 4.59 18.63
CA VAL A 407 17.19 5.30 19.30
C VAL A 407 17.58 6.55 18.49
N ILE A 408 17.76 6.41 17.17
CA ILE A 408 18.07 7.55 16.29
C ILE A 408 16.96 8.59 16.33
N SER A 409 15.69 8.17 16.31
CA SER A 409 14.56 9.08 16.50
C SER A 409 14.71 9.88 17.80
N THR A 410 15.03 9.20 18.91
CA THR A 410 15.19 9.87 20.21
C THR A 410 16.34 10.88 20.20
N VAL A 411 17.50 10.49 19.68
CA VAL A 411 18.68 11.37 19.60
C VAL A 411 18.44 12.58 18.72
N VAL A 412 17.82 12.37 17.55
CA VAL A 412 17.58 13.45 16.57
C VAL A 412 16.49 14.41 17.06
N TYR A 413 15.37 13.91 17.63
CA TYR A 413 14.30 14.81 18.11
C TYR A 413 14.68 15.59 19.36
N PHE A 414 15.55 15.06 20.22
CA PHE A 414 15.82 15.62 21.54
C PHE A 414 16.27 17.10 21.54
N PRO A 415 17.25 17.54 20.76
CA PRO A 415 17.66 18.96 20.75
C PRO A 415 16.54 19.89 20.27
N PHE A 416 15.76 19.49 19.27
CA PHE A 416 14.66 20.29 18.74
C PHE A 416 13.49 20.35 19.76
N PHE A 417 13.22 19.24 20.45
CA PHE A 417 12.27 19.20 21.55
C PHE A 417 12.65 20.22 22.65
N LYS A 418 13.93 20.24 23.07
CA LYS A 418 14.40 21.17 24.11
C LYS A 418 14.20 22.64 23.74
N ILE A 419 14.30 23.00 22.47
CA ILE A 419 14.02 24.36 22.00
C ILE A 419 12.54 24.68 22.21
N GLN A 420 11.64 23.78 21.79
CA GLN A 420 10.20 23.97 21.90
C GLN A 420 9.71 23.95 23.36
N ASP A 421 10.28 23.06 24.20
CA ASP A 421 9.95 22.97 25.63
C ASP A 421 10.29 24.26 26.37
N ARG A 422 11.45 24.90 26.07
CA ARG A 422 11.81 26.20 26.62
C ARG A 422 10.82 27.30 26.23
N LEU A 423 10.40 27.32 24.97
CA LEU A 423 9.42 28.29 24.47
C LEU A 423 8.05 28.10 25.16
N ALA A 424 7.63 26.86 25.34
CA ALA A 424 6.38 26.53 26.04
C ALA A 424 6.43 26.99 27.50
N CYS A 425 7.51 26.71 28.24
CA CYS A 425 7.70 27.18 29.61
C CYS A 425 7.63 28.72 29.74
N GLN A 426 8.25 29.44 28.79
CA GLN A 426 8.20 30.91 28.76
C GLN A 426 6.77 31.44 28.56
N ASN A 427 5.97 30.75 27.73
CA ASN A 427 4.58 31.12 27.49
C ASN A 427 3.70 30.80 28.69
N GLU A 428 3.92 29.67 29.40
CA GLU A 428 3.24 29.33 30.64
C GLU A 428 3.47 30.38 31.74
N ILE A 429 4.71 30.87 31.88
CA ILE A 429 5.04 31.93 32.87
C ILE A 429 4.35 33.27 32.54
N LYS A 430 4.16 33.58 31.26
CA LYS A 430 3.47 34.82 30.86
C LYS A 430 1.95 34.77 31.06
N GLN A 431 1.38 33.58 31.17
CA GLN A 431 -0.06 33.35 31.35
C GLN A 431 -0.45 33.14 32.82
N SER A 432 0.51 32.84 33.70
CA SER A 432 0.36 32.77 35.14
C SER A 432 0.56 34.15 35.80
#